data_3b55402609484134034a0e87d94f501d
#
_entry.id   3b55402609484134034a0e87d94f501d
#
_cell.length_a   1.000
_cell.length_b   1.000
_cell.length_c   1.000
_cell.angle_alpha   90.00
_cell.angle_beta   90.00
_cell.angle_gamma   90.00
#
_symmetry.space_group_name_H-M   'P 1'
#
loop_
_entity.id
_entity.type
_entity.pdbx_description
1 polymer ?
#
loop_
_entity_poly.entity_id
_entity_poly.type
_entity_poly.pdbx_seq_one_letter_code
_entity_poly.pdbx_strand_id
1 'polypeptide(L)'
;MKYRIKEVVDGNGDSRYLPQVKLWYGWETLVDNVYSIVPIKVSTRNLAVAKSHIDKHYKRVNSYKVKKVNYIDYIPYEQDNTGTRD
;
A
#
# COMPACT_ATOMS: atom_id res chain seq x y z
N MET A 1 -10.57 3.12 3.55
CA MET A 1 -10.04 1.87 4.10
C MET A 1 -9.74 2.07 5.57
N LYS A 2 -10.13 1.12 6.39
CA LYS A 2 -9.95 1.25 7.84
C LYS A 2 -8.77 0.40 8.30
N TYR A 3 -8.06 0.90 9.30
CA TYR A 3 -6.93 0.22 9.90
C TYR A 3 -7.10 0.18 11.41
N ARG A 4 -6.46 -0.80 12.02
CA ARG A 4 -6.36 -0.89 13.48
C ARG A 4 -5.06 -1.60 13.85
N ILE A 5 -4.67 -1.48 15.12
CA ILE A 5 -3.55 -2.24 15.66
C ILE A 5 -4.11 -3.14 16.73
N LYS A 6 -3.91 -4.46 16.56
CA LYS A 6 -4.29 -5.44 17.54
C LYS A 6 -3.16 -5.63 18.53
N GLU A 7 -3.43 -5.41 19.79
CA GLU A 7 -2.46 -5.66 20.84
C GLU A 7 -2.74 -7.01 21.49
N VAL A 8 -1.71 -7.84 21.57
CA VAL A 8 -1.80 -9.15 22.23
C VAL A 8 -0.80 -9.16 23.37
N VAL A 9 -1.29 -9.41 24.57
CA VAL A 9 -0.46 -9.50 25.78
C VAL A 9 -0.35 -10.97 26.15
N ASP A 10 0.89 -11.48 26.25
CA ASP A 10 1.09 -12.89 26.57
C ASP A 10 1.07 -13.11 28.09
N GLY A 11 1.29 -14.36 28.49
CA GLY A 11 1.25 -14.73 29.91
C GLY A 11 2.35 -14.10 30.75
N ASN A 12 3.40 -13.57 30.12
CA ASN A 12 4.48 -12.87 30.82
C ASN A 12 4.27 -11.37 30.87
N GLY A 13 3.18 -10.87 30.29
CA GLY A 13 2.90 -9.44 30.26
C GLY A 13 3.55 -8.73 29.08
N ASP A 14 4.17 -9.45 28.14
CA ASP A 14 4.77 -8.84 26.97
C ASP A 14 3.69 -8.56 25.92
N SER A 15 3.75 -7.35 25.37
CA SER A 15 2.78 -6.91 24.35
C SER A 15 3.38 -7.05 22.97
N ARG A 16 2.52 -7.50 22.03
CA ARG A 16 2.84 -7.51 20.61
C ARG A 16 1.77 -6.75 19.85
N TYR A 17 2.18 -6.03 18.84
CA TYR A 17 1.30 -5.18 18.06
C TYR A 17 1.23 -5.70 16.63
N LEU A 18 0.01 -5.98 16.17
CA LEU A 18 -0.24 -6.50 14.85
C LEU A 18 -1.06 -5.48 14.07
N PRO A 19 -0.45 -4.80 13.10
CA PRO A 19 -1.20 -3.85 12.27
C PRO A 19 -2.17 -4.61 11.37
N GLN A 20 -3.41 -4.13 11.29
CA GLN A 20 -4.47 -4.81 10.55
C GLN A 20 -5.22 -3.84 9.66
N VAL A 21 -5.78 -4.38 8.59
CA VAL A 21 -6.61 -3.64 7.64
C VAL A 21 -7.97 -4.31 7.54
N LYS A 22 -9.02 -3.50 7.43
CA LYS A 22 -10.39 -4.02 7.25
C LYS A 22 -10.63 -4.31 5.79
N LEU A 23 -10.98 -5.55 5.50
CA LEU A 23 -11.37 -6.00 4.18
C LEU A 23 -12.85 -6.39 4.20
N TRP A 24 -13.40 -6.77 3.04
CA TRP A 24 -14.82 -7.10 2.95
C TRP A 24 -15.19 -8.32 3.80
N TYR A 25 -14.23 -9.22 4.03
CA TYR A 25 -14.46 -10.42 4.84
C TYR A 25 -14.03 -10.27 6.30
N GLY A 26 -13.51 -9.12 6.69
CA GLY A 26 -13.09 -8.88 8.07
C GLY A 26 -11.72 -8.24 8.16
N TRP A 27 -11.09 -8.39 9.33
CA TRP A 27 -9.78 -7.82 9.60
C TRP A 27 -8.68 -8.79 9.22
N GLU A 28 -7.65 -8.28 8.58
CA GLU A 28 -6.50 -9.07 8.20
C GLU A 28 -5.22 -8.38 8.66
N THR A 29 -4.29 -9.18 9.22
CA THR A 29 -2.99 -8.66 9.64
C THR A 29 -2.13 -8.39 8.42
N LEU A 30 -1.47 -7.23 8.38
CA LEU A 30 -0.56 -6.88 7.29
C LEU A 30 0.61 -7.85 7.27
N VAL A 31 1.17 -8.05 6.07
CA VAL A 31 2.30 -8.96 5.87
C VAL A 31 3.51 -8.16 5.43
N ASP A 32 4.68 -8.65 5.80
CA ASP A 32 5.96 -8.12 5.35
C ASP A 32 6.67 -9.21 4.59
N ASN A 33 6.85 -9.00 3.29
CA ASN A 33 7.50 -9.98 2.44
C ASN A 33 8.72 -9.39 1.71
N VAL A 34 9.27 -8.30 2.25
CA VAL A 34 10.37 -7.60 1.59
C VAL A 34 11.59 -8.50 1.43
N TYR A 35 11.87 -9.31 2.43
CA TYR A 35 13.05 -10.17 2.45
C TYR A 35 12.69 -11.65 2.48
N SER A 36 11.46 -12.01 2.17
CA SER A 36 11.01 -13.39 2.29
C SER A 36 10.18 -13.77 1.07
N ILE A 37 10.39 -15.00 0.60
CA ILE A 37 9.57 -15.59 -0.46
C ILE A 37 8.17 -15.86 0.07
N VAL A 38 8.07 -16.20 1.36
CA VAL A 38 6.78 -16.46 2.02
C VAL A 38 6.37 -15.23 2.80
N PRO A 39 5.15 -14.70 2.57
CA PRO A 39 4.67 -13.57 3.34
C PRO A 39 4.62 -13.88 4.82
N ILE A 40 5.14 -12.97 5.63
CA ILE A 40 5.16 -13.11 7.08
C ILE A 40 4.28 -12.03 7.68
N LYS A 41 3.35 -12.43 8.53
CA LYS A 41 2.47 -11.45 9.21
C LYS A 41 3.29 -10.60 10.16
N VAL A 42 3.04 -9.29 10.11
CA VAL A 42 3.76 -8.36 10.95
C VAL A 42 3.33 -8.53 12.41
N SER A 43 4.31 -8.74 13.27
CA SER A 43 4.13 -8.81 14.71
C SER A 43 5.34 -8.14 15.35
N THR A 44 5.11 -7.05 16.07
CA THR A 44 6.21 -6.26 16.62
C THR A 44 5.92 -5.88 18.06
N ARG A 45 6.98 -5.65 18.83
CA ARG A 45 6.86 -5.16 20.20
C ARG A 45 6.83 -3.64 20.25
N ASN A 46 7.03 -2.97 19.11
CA ASN A 46 7.10 -1.52 19.05
C ASN A 46 5.88 -0.96 18.35
N LEU A 47 5.07 -0.19 19.06
CA LEU A 47 3.86 0.40 18.50
C LEU A 47 4.17 1.32 17.32
N ALA A 48 5.28 2.06 17.36
CA ALA A 48 5.65 2.96 16.27
C ALA A 48 5.95 2.18 14.99
N VAL A 49 6.54 0.98 15.11
CA VAL A 49 6.81 0.12 13.96
C VAL A 49 5.49 -0.36 13.35
N ALA A 50 4.53 -0.75 14.18
CA ALA A 50 3.22 -1.17 13.70
C ALA A 50 2.53 -0.03 12.94
N LYS A 51 2.58 1.19 13.47
CA LYS A 51 2.03 2.36 12.79
C LYS A 51 2.72 2.62 11.46
N SER A 52 4.03 2.44 11.41
CA SER A 52 4.80 2.61 10.19
C SER A 52 4.35 1.65 9.09
N HIS A 53 4.04 0.40 9.42
CA HIS A 53 3.53 -0.57 8.44
C HIS A 53 2.17 -0.14 7.89
N ILE A 54 1.31 0.40 8.74
CA ILE A 54 0.02 0.92 8.30
C ILE A 54 0.22 2.09 7.33
N ASP A 55 1.11 3.02 7.67
CA ASP A 55 1.38 4.18 6.82
C ASP A 55 1.89 3.76 5.44
N LYS A 56 2.78 2.78 5.40
CA LYS A 56 3.31 2.26 4.14
C LYS A 56 2.21 1.60 3.31
N HIS A 57 1.36 0.83 3.95
CA HIS A 57 0.26 0.17 3.25
C HIS A 57 -0.71 1.21 2.68
N TYR A 58 -1.07 2.20 3.48
CA TYR A 58 -1.97 3.26 3.07
C TYR A 58 -1.43 4.01 1.86
N LYS A 59 -0.15 4.36 1.88
CA LYS A 59 0.48 5.05 0.76
C LYS A 59 0.49 4.19 -0.49
N ARG A 60 0.77 2.89 -0.35
CA ARG A 60 0.79 1.98 -1.49
C ARG A 60 -0.59 1.85 -2.12
N VAL A 61 -1.61 1.67 -1.30
CA VAL A 61 -2.99 1.54 -1.80
C VAL A 61 -3.41 2.82 -2.52
N ASN A 62 -3.11 3.97 -1.94
CA ASN A 62 -3.48 5.24 -2.54
C ASN A 62 -2.73 5.51 -3.84
N SER A 63 -1.51 4.99 -3.99
CA SER A 63 -0.74 5.20 -5.22
C SER A 63 -1.35 4.48 -6.42
N TYR A 64 -2.18 3.46 -6.18
CA TYR A 64 -2.87 2.75 -7.25
C TYR A 64 -4.19 3.38 -7.65
N LYS A 65 -4.66 4.37 -6.90
CA LYS A 65 -5.91 5.04 -7.22
C LYS A 65 -5.65 6.16 -8.22
N VAL A 66 -6.43 6.15 -9.30
CA VAL A 66 -6.32 7.22 -10.28
C VAL A 66 -7.07 8.43 -9.75
N LYS A 67 -6.37 9.54 -9.56
CA LYS A 67 -6.97 10.80 -9.13
C LYS A 67 -7.30 11.70 -10.29
N LYS A 68 -6.50 11.67 -11.33
CA LYS A 68 -6.63 12.58 -12.43
C LYS A 68 -6.03 11.97 -13.68
N VAL A 69 -6.71 12.14 -14.79
CA VAL A 69 -6.22 11.71 -16.09
C VAL A 69 -6.15 12.94 -16.98
N ASN A 70 -4.99 13.15 -17.57
CA ASN A 70 -4.79 14.23 -18.53
C ASN A 70 -4.43 13.63 -19.87
N TYR A 71 -4.97 14.22 -20.92
CA TYR A 71 -4.61 13.86 -22.28
C TYR A 71 -3.84 15.02 -22.88
N ILE A 72 -2.68 14.71 -23.43
CA ILE A 72 -1.86 15.71 -24.10
C ILE A 72 -1.84 15.36 -25.56
N ASP A 73 -2.38 16.26 -26.37
CA ASP A 73 -2.42 16.04 -27.80
C ASP A 73 -1.00 16.10 -28.36
N TYR A 74 -0.69 15.14 -29.18
CA TYR A 74 0.63 15.06 -29.80
C TYR A 74 0.48 14.70 -31.25
N ILE A 75 1.06 15.52 -32.10
CA ILE A 75 1.04 15.28 -33.55
C ILE A 75 2.45 14.89 -33.95
N PRO A 76 2.64 13.66 -34.47
CA PRO A 76 3.95 13.25 -34.93
C PRO A 76 4.46 14.15 -36.04
N TYR A 77 5.74 14.28 -36.13
CA TYR A 77 6.38 15.15 -37.10
C TYR A 77 5.96 14.81 -38.53
N GLU A 78 5.85 13.54 -38.82
CA GLU A 78 5.48 13.10 -40.16
C GLU A 78 4.08 13.53 -40.54
N GLN A 79 3.16 13.54 -39.58
CA GLN A 79 1.79 13.99 -39.84
C GLN A 79 1.69 15.50 -39.94
N ASP A 80 2.52 16.14 -39.12
CA ASP A 80 2.52 17.58 -39.08
C ASP A 80 2.92 18.19 -40.37
N ASN A 81 3.69 17.41 -41.09
CA ASN A 81 4.23 17.85 -42.33
C ASN A 81 3.30 17.63 -43.48
N THR A 82 2.19 17.40 -43.36
CA THR A 82 1.33 17.14 -44.30
C THR A 82 0.85 17.94 -45.10
N GLY A 83 0.65 17.92 -45.22
CA GLY A 83 0.20 18.75 -45.91
C GLY A 83 1.11 18.96 -46.72
N THR A 84 1.84 18.63 -46.67
CA THR A 84 2.73 18.82 -47.36
C THR A 84 3.18 17.64 -47.44
N ARG A 85 3.06 16.93 -47.17
CA ARG A 85 3.28 15.95 -47.27
C ARG A 85 2.60 15.35 -47.42
N ASP A 86 2.60 15.75 -47.33
CA ASP A 86 2.06 15.70 -47.35
C ASP A 86 1.59 15.50 -47.28
#